data_bb27179522e4e8ea7036e741de96a9fe
#
_entry.id   bb27179522e4e8ea7036e741de96a9fe
#
_cell.length_a   1.000
_cell.length_b   1.000
_cell.length_c   1.000
_cell.angle_alpha   90.00
_cell.angle_beta   90.00
_cell.angle_gamma   90.00
#
_symmetry.space_group_name_H-M   'P 1'
#
loop_
_entity.id
_entity.type
_entity.pdbx_description
1 polymer ?
#
loop_
_entity_poly.entity_id
_entity_poly.type
_entity_poly.pdbx_seq_one_letter_code
_entity_poly.pdbx_strand_id
1 'polypeptide(L)'
;CKDRPGFVVNRFFVPWLNEACLLLEEGVANAAQIDAISRKAFRIGLGPFGLMNLTGPPIALHSTDYLAEQLNTPRYVGAQNLRDLVENNAMWPIEEDDSFNPEQYTTVSERLLGVVFGVAAQIVDEDICLMEDVDRGAKVGLRWAKGPFELMNRLGWKI
;
A
#
# COMPACT_ATOMS: atom_id res chain seq x y z
N CYS A 1 11.06 -13.39 13.18
CA CYS A 1 11.23 -11.97 12.83
C CYS A 1 11.66 -11.18 14.06
N LYS A 2 12.50 -10.16 13.86
CA LYS A 2 12.92 -9.25 14.93
C LYS A 2 11.83 -8.23 15.23
N ASP A 3 11.73 -7.84 16.50
CA ASP A 3 10.80 -6.77 16.90
C ASP A 3 11.28 -5.41 16.37
N ARG A 4 10.43 -4.78 15.57
CA ARG A 4 10.68 -3.47 14.93
C ARG A 4 9.38 -2.68 14.77
N PRO A 5 9.41 -1.33 14.72
CA PRO A 5 8.22 -0.53 14.48
C PRO A 5 7.45 -0.98 13.23
N GLY A 6 6.14 -1.15 13.38
CA GLY A 6 5.25 -1.61 12.30
C GLY A 6 5.31 -3.09 12.00
N PHE A 7 6.11 -3.87 12.75
CA PHE A 7 6.38 -5.28 12.44
C PHE A 7 6.77 -5.47 10.96
N VAL A 8 6.43 -6.61 10.38
CA VAL A 8 6.76 -6.89 8.97
C VAL A 8 5.68 -6.35 8.03
N VAL A 9 4.42 -6.67 8.30
CA VAL A 9 3.32 -6.42 7.37
C VAL A 9 3.03 -4.93 7.23
N ASN A 10 2.92 -4.20 8.33
CA ASN A 10 2.62 -2.77 8.29
C ASN A 10 3.73 -1.94 7.63
N ARG A 11 4.98 -2.40 7.64
CA ARG A 11 6.09 -1.67 7.00
C ARG A 11 5.93 -1.53 5.49
N PHE A 12 5.34 -2.50 4.79
CA PHE A 12 5.05 -2.37 3.36
C PHE A 12 3.58 -2.03 3.07
N PHE A 13 2.67 -2.43 3.94
CA PHE A 13 1.24 -2.20 3.77
C PHE A 13 0.84 -0.74 3.96
N VAL A 14 1.32 -0.10 5.02
CA VAL A 14 1.01 1.30 5.31
C VAL A 14 1.53 2.24 4.21
N PRO A 15 2.77 2.13 3.71
CA PRO A 15 3.23 2.90 2.56
C PRO A 15 2.44 2.62 1.27
N TRP A 16 1.92 1.42 1.09
CA TRP A 16 1.05 1.08 -0.03
C TRP A 16 -0.25 1.90 0.02
N LEU A 17 -0.88 2.03 1.19
CA LEU A 17 -2.04 2.91 1.38
C LEU A 17 -1.69 4.37 1.10
N ASN A 18 -0.57 4.83 1.63
CA ASN A 18 -0.13 6.22 1.47
C ASN A 18 0.22 6.55 0.01
N GLU A 19 0.87 5.62 -0.71
CA GLU A 19 1.19 5.80 -2.12
C GLU A 19 -0.07 5.94 -2.99
N ALA A 20 -1.13 5.20 -2.65
CA ALA A 20 -2.43 5.37 -3.30
C ALA A 20 -3.00 6.78 -3.09
N CYS A 21 -2.87 7.33 -1.88
CA CYS A 21 -3.27 8.71 -1.59
C CYS A 21 -2.45 9.73 -2.39
N LEU A 22 -1.13 9.52 -2.53
CA LEU A 22 -0.27 10.40 -3.34
C LEU A 22 -0.63 10.34 -4.82
N LEU A 23 -0.92 9.17 -5.38
CA LEU A 23 -1.36 9.00 -6.77
C LEU A 23 -2.66 9.76 -7.04
N LEU A 24 -3.61 9.74 -6.11
CA LEU A 24 -4.83 10.51 -6.17
C LEU A 24 -4.56 12.02 -6.09
N GLU A 25 -3.68 12.44 -5.18
CA GLU A 25 -3.30 13.85 -4.99
C GLU A 25 -2.61 14.43 -6.24
N GLU A 26 -1.79 13.63 -6.92
CA GLU A 26 -1.13 13.98 -8.17
C GLU A 26 -2.09 13.98 -9.39
N GLY A 27 -3.32 13.53 -9.23
CA GLY A 27 -4.31 13.49 -10.31
C GLY A 27 -4.06 12.42 -11.37
N VAL A 28 -3.30 11.38 -11.05
CA VAL A 28 -3.01 10.25 -11.97
C VAL A 28 -4.29 9.48 -12.32
N ALA A 29 -5.12 9.23 -11.31
CA ALA A 29 -6.40 8.55 -11.45
C ALA A 29 -7.30 8.91 -10.25
N ASN A 30 -8.60 8.65 -10.34
CA ASN A 30 -9.50 8.80 -9.20
C ASN A 30 -9.40 7.61 -8.23
N ALA A 31 -10.03 7.71 -7.06
CA ALA A 31 -9.96 6.69 -6.02
C ALA A 31 -10.52 5.32 -6.50
N ALA A 32 -11.62 5.32 -7.24
CA ALA A 32 -12.22 4.11 -7.79
C ALA A 32 -11.31 3.43 -8.82
N GLN A 33 -10.66 4.20 -9.69
CA GLN A 33 -9.70 3.70 -10.68
C GLN A 33 -8.46 3.11 -10.02
N ILE A 34 -7.90 3.79 -9.01
CA ILE A 34 -6.72 3.29 -8.26
C ILE A 34 -7.08 1.98 -7.56
N ASP A 35 -8.26 1.87 -6.95
CA ASP A 35 -8.73 0.63 -6.33
C ASP A 35 -8.90 -0.49 -7.36
N ALA A 36 -9.50 -0.21 -8.52
CA ALA A 36 -9.66 -1.21 -9.58
C ALA A 36 -8.32 -1.72 -10.13
N ILE A 37 -7.37 -0.81 -10.36
CA ILE A 37 -6.00 -1.16 -10.77
C ILE A 37 -5.30 -1.99 -9.70
N SER A 38 -5.42 -1.61 -8.43
CA SER A 38 -4.81 -2.32 -7.31
C SER A 38 -5.35 -3.74 -7.18
N ARG A 39 -6.67 -3.92 -7.26
CA ARG A 39 -7.30 -5.25 -7.24
C ARG A 39 -6.76 -6.15 -8.35
N LYS A 40 -6.57 -5.60 -9.54
CA LYS A 40 -6.03 -6.34 -10.68
C LYS A 40 -4.55 -6.67 -10.53
N ALA A 41 -3.73 -5.69 -10.14
CA ALA A 41 -2.28 -5.85 -10.03
C ALA A 41 -1.86 -6.80 -8.89
N PHE A 42 -2.49 -6.68 -7.74
CA PHE A 42 -2.20 -7.48 -6.54
C PHE A 42 -3.07 -8.74 -6.41
N ARG A 43 -4.12 -8.88 -7.23
CA ARG A 43 -5.13 -9.95 -7.14
C ARG A 43 -5.78 -10.01 -5.75
N ILE A 44 -6.27 -8.88 -5.30
CA ILE A 44 -6.91 -8.69 -4.00
C ILE A 44 -8.38 -8.30 -4.17
N GLY A 45 -9.16 -8.53 -3.13
CA GLY A 45 -10.60 -8.24 -3.15
C GLY A 45 -10.94 -6.77 -2.92
N LEU A 46 -10.16 -6.07 -2.08
CA LEU A 46 -10.33 -4.65 -1.77
C LEU A 46 -9.07 -3.88 -2.17
N GLY A 47 -9.27 -2.76 -2.85
CA GLY A 47 -8.21 -1.79 -3.09
C GLY A 47 -7.89 -0.95 -1.85
N PRO A 48 -6.87 -0.08 -1.92
CA PRO A 48 -6.42 0.71 -0.78
C PRO A 48 -7.50 1.62 -0.20
N PHE A 49 -8.27 2.30 -1.05
CA PHE A 49 -9.32 3.22 -0.59
C PHE A 49 -10.53 2.51 -0.01
N GLY A 50 -10.97 1.41 -0.65
CA GLY A 50 -12.03 0.56 -0.10
C GLY A 50 -11.66 -0.01 1.26
N LEU A 51 -10.40 -0.41 1.42
CA LEU A 51 -9.90 -0.91 2.70
C LEU A 51 -9.85 0.19 3.77
N MET A 52 -9.35 1.39 3.43
CA MET A 52 -9.36 2.54 4.35
C MET A 52 -10.78 2.94 4.76
N ASN A 53 -11.74 2.91 3.83
CA ASN A 53 -13.15 3.15 4.16
C ASN A 53 -13.71 2.09 5.12
N LEU A 54 -13.32 0.82 4.94
CA LEU A 54 -13.79 -0.27 5.80
C LEU A 54 -13.21 -0.18 7.22
N THR A 55 -11.92 0.11 7.35
CA THR A 55 -11.22 0.16 8.64
C THR A 55 -11.29 1.51 9.32
N GLY A 56 -11.55 2.56 8.59
CA GLY A 56 -11.56 3.95 9.03
C GLY A 56 -10.30 4.72 8.61
N PRO A 57 -10.44 5.81 7.84
CA PRO A 57 -9.30 6.65 7.42
C PRO A 57 -8.40 7.14 8.58
N PRO A 58 -8.92 7.47 9.79
CA PRO A 58 -8.08 7.84 10.92
C PRO A 58 -7.06 6.78 11.33
N ILE A 59 -7.38 5.49 11.17
CA ILE A 59 -6.45 4.39 11.48
C ILE A 59 -5.27 4.39 10.49
N ALA A 60 -5.55 4.59 9.21
CA ALA A 60 -4.50 4.71 8.19
C ALA A 60 -3.59 5.90 8.46
N LEU A 61 -4.14 7.07 8.76
CA LEU A 61 -3.36 8.27 9.08
C LEU A 61 -2.49 8.07 10.33
N HIS A 62 -3.06 7.53 11.40
CA HIS A 62 -2.30 7.23 12.61
C HIS A 62 -1.14 6.27 12.34
N SER A 63 -1.37 5.26 11.52
CA SER A 63 -0.34 4.28 11.16
C SER A 63 0.79 4.90 10.33
N THR A 64 0.47 5.80 9.38
CA THR A 64 1.49 6.52 8.61
C THR A 64 2.32 7.43 9.51
N ASP A 65 1.69 8.22 10.38
CA ASP A 65 2.37 9.13 11.28
C ASP A 65 3.26 8.38 12.28
N TYR A 66 2.77 7.28 12.84
CA TYR A 66 3.56 6.43 13.73
C TYR A 66 4.83 5.89 13.05
N LEU A 67 4.70 5.34 11.82
CA LEU A 67 5.87 4.82 11.10
C LEU A 67 6.82 5.93 10.67
N ALA A 68 6.32 7.09 10.27
CA ALA A 68 7.14 8.24 9.94
C ALA A 68 8.00 8.70 11.12
N GLU A 69 7.41 8.76 12.32
CA GLU A 69 8.11 9.11 13.55
C GLU A 69 9.15 8.05 13.94
N GLN A 70 8.76 6.76 13.93
CA GLN A 70 9.62 5.68 14.38
C GLN A 70 10.78 5.38 13.43
N LEU A 71 10.58 5.51 12.12
CA LEU A 71 11.56 5.16 11.10
C LEU A 71 12.30 6.38 10.52
N ASN A 72 11.83 7.59 10.83
CA ASN A 72 12.39 8.86 10.35
C ASN A 72 12.66 8.86 8.84
N THR A 73 11.70 8.38 8.07
CA THR A 73 11.81 8.20 6.62
C THR A 73 10.64 8.88 5.91
N PRO A 74 10.88 9.76 4.91
CA PRO A 74 9.82 10.50 4.20
C PRO A 74 8.74 9.62 3.57
N ARG A 75 9.08 8.38 3.20
CA ARG A 75 8.14 7.39 2.62
C ARG A 75 6.89 7.17 3.47
N TYR A 76 7.01 7.33 4.77
CA TYR A 76 5.91 7.07 5.71
C TYR A 76 5.14 8.33 6.11
N VAL A 77 5.54 9.50 5.62
CA VAL A 77 4.79 10.74 5.90
C VAL A 77 3.43 10.68 5.21
N GLY A 78 2.36 10.84 5.99
CA GLY A 78 1.00 10.76 5.48
C GLY A 78 0.71 11.85 4.43
N ALA A 79 0.05 11.46 3.34
CA ALA A 79 -0.37 12.36 2.28
C ALA A 79 -1.33 13.44 2.81
N GLN A 80 -1.30 14.63 2.22
CA GLN A 80 -2.13 15.75 2.67
C GLN A 80 -3.62 15.47 2.50
N ASN A 81 -4.01 14.88 1.37
CA ASN A 81 -5.41 14.53 1.13
C ASN A 81 -5.97 13.51 2.15
N LEU A 82 -5.14 12.62 2.69
CA LEU A 82 -5.55 11.72 3.78
C LEU A 82 -5.80 12.51 5.07
N ARG A 83 -4.95 13.50 5.38
CA ARG A 83 -5.16 14.41 6.53
C ARG A 83 -6.43 15.20 6.39
N ASP A 84 -6.62 15.83 5.24
CA ASP A 84 -7.82 16.62 4.94
C ASP A 84 -9.10 15.77 5.03
N LEU A 85 -9.05 14.55 4.52
CA LEU A 85 -10.18 13.61 4.60
C LEU A 85 -10.56 13.29 6.05
N VAL A 86 -9.55 13.03 6.88
CA VAL A 86 -9.75 12.71 8.32
C VAL A 86 -10.28 13.94 9.07
N GLU A 87 -9.72 15.13 8.83
CA GLU A 87 -10.18 16.38 9.44
C GLU A 87 -11.65 16.70 9.10
N ASN A 88 -12.06 16.40 7.87
CA ASN A 88 -13.44 16.59 7.42
C ASN A 88 -14.37 15.41 7.78
N ASN A 89 -13.87 14.40 8.48
CA ASN A 89 -14.61 13.18 8.83
C ASN A 89 -15.32 12.57 7.61
N ALA A 90 -14.61 12.53 6.48
CA ALA A 90 -15.11 12.06 5.18
C ALA A 90 -14.59 10.66 4.84
N MET A 91 -15.16 10.07 3.78
CA MET A 91 -14.77 8.79 3.22
C MET A 91 -14.27 8.98 1.78
N TRP A 92 -13.45 8.04 1.30
CA TRP A 92 -12.97 8.08 -0.08
C TRP A 92 -14.11 7.80 -1.08
N PRO A 93 -14.20 8.55 -2.18
CA PRO A 93 -15.24 8.40 -3.20
C PRO A 93 -14.93 7.21 -4.13
N ILE A 94 -15.20 5.99 -3.69
CA ILE A 94 -14.90 4.75 -4.43
C ILE A 94 -16.04 4.26 -5.33
N GLU A 95 -17.17 4.97 -5.35
CA GLU A 95 -18.34 4.64 -6.19
C GLU A 95 -18.40 5.42 -7.52
N GLU A 96 -17.29 6.09 -7.85
CA GLU A 96 -17.13 6.76 -9.13
C GLU A 96 -16.82 5.76 -10.26
N ASP A 97 -16.75 6.26 -11.52
CA ASP A 97 -16.32 5.44 -12.66
C ASP A 97 -14.90 4.90 -12.40
N ASP A 98 -14.79 3.56 -12.40
CA ASP A 98 -13.55 2.83 -12.14
C ASP A 98 -12.83 2.38 -13.41
N SER A 99 -13.32 2.77 -14.58
CA SER A 99 -12.67 2.48 -15.86
C SER A 99 -11.37 3.26 -16.00
N PHE A 100 -10.33 2.60 -16.47
CA PHE A 100 -8.99 3.18 -16.61
C PHE A 100 -8.35 2.81 -17.96
N ASN A 101 -7.45 3.66 -18.44
CA ASN A 101 -6.67 3.41 -19.63
C ASN A 101 -5.35 2.67 -19.33
N PRO A 102 -4.64 2.16 -20.36
CA PRO A 102 -3.38 1.42 -20.16
C PRO A 102 -2.27 2.23 -19.48
N GLU A 103 -2.19 3.54 -19.72
CA GLU A 103 -1.19 4.42 -19.10
C GLU A 103 -1.45 4.56 -17.59
N GLN A 104 -2.69 4.78 -17.20
CA GLN A 104 -3.08 4.80 -15.78
C GLN A 104 -2.79 3.47 -15.10
N TYR A 105 -3.10 2.34 -15.76
CA TYR A 105 -2.77 1.02 -15.23
C TYR A 105 -1.28 0.87 -14.99
N THR A 106 -0.44 1.22 -15.96
CA THR A 106 1.01 1.11 -15.85
C THR A 106 1.53 1.98 -14.71
N THR A 107 1.20 3.26 -14.72
CA THR A 107 1.70 4.21 -13.70
C THR A 107 1.29 3.82 -12.29
N VAL A 108 0.01 3.52 -12.07
CA VAL A 108 -0.51 3.17 -10.74
C VAL A 108 0.05 1.83 -10.27
N SER A 109 0.00 0.80 -11.12
CA SER A 109 0.48 -0.53 -10.73
C SER A 109 1.98 -0.55 -10.44
N GLU A 110 2.80 0.10 -11.26
CA GLU A 110 4.25 0.16 -11.05
C GLU A 110 4.61 0.90 -9.76
N ARG A 111 3.96 2.00 -9.45
CA ARG A 111 4.21 2.74 -8.21
C ARG A 111 3.80 1.94 -6.98
N LEU A 112 2.62 1.34 -6.98
CA LEU A 112 2.14 0.53 -5.86
C LEU A 112 2.97 -0.74 -5.65
N LEU A 113 3.30 -1.45 -6.72
CA LEU A 113 4.19 -2.62 -6.66
C LEU A 113 5.59 -2.20 -6.22
N GLY A 114 6.11 -1.11 -6.74
CA GLY A 114 7.44 -0.60 -6.43
C GLY A 114 7.62 -0.27 -4.93
N VAL A 115 6.63 0.38 -4.31
CA VAL A 115 6.71 0.68 -2.87
C VAL A 115 6.66 -0.58 -2.02
N VAL A 116 5.79 -1.54 -2.36
CA VAL A 116 5.69 -2.83 -1.64
C VAL A 116 6.97 -3.63 -1.79
N PHE A 117 7.49 -3.75 -3.01
CA PHE A 117 8.70 -4.52 -3.30
C PHE A 117 9.94 -3.90 -2.66
N GLY A 118 10.08 -2.58 -2.75
CA GLY A 118 11.20 -1.86 -2.15
C GLY A 118 11.25 -2.03 -0.64
N VAL A 119 10.12 -1.93 0.04
CA VAL A 119 10.06 -2.13 1.51
C VAL A 119 10.24 -3.60 1.88
N ALA A 120 9.64 -4.54 1.13
CA ALA A 120 9.83 -5.98 1.38
C ALA A 120 11.30 -6.39 1.25
N ALA A 121 12.00 -5.92 0.22
CA ALA A 121 13.42 -6.14 0.03
C ALA A 121 14.24 -5.54 1.19
N GLN A 122 13.92 -4.33 1.63
CA GLN A 122 14.58 -3.67 2.76
C GLN A 122 14.41 -4.46 4.07
N ILE A 123 13.23 -5.03 4.32
CA ILE A 123 12.97 -5.86 5.52
C ILE A 123 13.90 -7.06 5.57
N VAL A 124 14.17 -7.68 4.43
CA VAL A 124 15.07 -8.84 4.34
C VAL A 124 16.54 -8.39 4.41
N ASP A 125 16.90 -7.30 3.75
CA ASP A 125 18.25 -6.74 3.78
C ASP A 125 18.68 -6.30 5.19
N GLU A 126 17.74 -5.75 5.97
CA GLU A 126 17.93 -5.42 7.38
C GLU A 126 17.91 -6.65 8.32
N ASP A 127 17.83 -7.84 7.77
CA ASP A 127 17.79 -9.11 8.54
C ASP A 127 16.66 -9.13 9.60
N ILE A 128 15.51 -8.53 9.27
CA ILE A 128 14.34 -8.50 10.17
C ILE A 128 13.59 -9.81 10.12
N CYS A 129 13.34 -10.35 8.91
CA CYS A 129 12.81 -11.70 8.72
C CYS A 129 13.11 -12.23 7.32
N LEU A 130 12.80 -13.52 7.11
CA LEU A 130 13.02 -14.20 5.83
C LEU A 130 11.94 -13.83 4.80
N MET A 131 12.24 -14.00 3.51
CA MET A 131 11.30 -13.75 2.41
C MET A 131 9.98 -14.52 2.58
N GLU A 132 10.08 -15.80 2.99
CA GLU A 132 8.91 -16.65 3.22
C GLU A 132 8.02 -16.13 4.35
N ASP A 133 8.59 -15.50 5.36
CA ASP A 133 7.84 -14.92 6.48
C ASP A 133 7.14 -13.61 6.05
N VAL A 134 7.76 -12.80 5.19
CA VAL A 134 7.13 -11.62 4.59
C VAL A 134 5.92 -12.04 3.77
N ASP A 135 6.08 -13.02 2.90
CA ASP A 135 4.99 -13.53 2.06
C ASP A 135 3.87 -14.16 2.89
N ARG A 136 4.23 -14.93 3.92
CA ARG A 136 3.25 -15.50 4.86
C ARG A 136 2.49 -14.40 5.58
N GLY A 137 3.18 -13.36 6.04
CA GLY A 137 2.57 -12.21 6.70
C GLY A 137 1.53 -11.51 5.83
N ALA A 138 1.83 -11.29 4.56
CA ALA A 138 0.89 -10.70 3.61
C ALA A 138 -0.35 -11.60 3.39
N LYS A 139 -0.14 -12.90 3.21
CA LYS A 139 -1.25 -13.86 2.98
C LYS A 139 -2.15 -14.02 4.21
N VAL A 140 -1.57 -14.13 5.39
CA VAL A 140 -2.32 -14.34 6.63
C VAL A 140 -2.91 -13.02 7.17
N GLY A 141 -2.09 -11.97 7.21
CA GLY A 141 -2.47 -10.68 7.81
C GLY A 141 -3.35 -9.81 6.92
N LEU A 142 -3.07 -9.79 5.61
CA LEU A 142 -3.79 -8.96 4.64
C LEU A 142 -4.74 -9.75 3.74
N ARG A 143 -4.76 -11.06 3.86
CA ARG A 143 -5.49 -11.97 2.96
C ARG A 143 -5.15 -11.80 1.48
N TRP A 144 -3.91 -11.42 1.19
CA TRP A 144 -3.43 -11.35 -0.17
C TRP A 144 -3.26 -12.77 -0.74
N ALA A 145 -3.60 -12.94 -2.00
CA ALA A 145 -3.44 -14.25 -2.67
C ALA A 145 -1.97 -14.64 -2.81
N LYS A 146 -1.08 -13.64 -2.95
CA LYS A 146 0.38 -13.80 -3.03
C LYS A 146 1.08 -12.74 -2.20
N GLY A 147 2.18 -13.13 -1.59
CA GLY A 147 3.05 -12.19 -0.89
C GLY A 147 3.94 -11.38 -1.85
N PRO A 148 4.66 -10.37 -1.33
CA PRO A 148 5.52 -9.50 -2.14
C PRO A 148 6.53 -10.24 -2.99
N PHE A 149 7.24 -11.22 -2.45
CA PHE A 149 8.26 -11.98 -3.18
C PHE A 149 7.66 -12.97 -4.20
N GLU A 150 6.52 -13.58 -3.89
CA GLU A 150 5.76 -14.38 -4.85
C GLU A 150 5.27 -13.53 -6.03
N LEU A 151 4.87 -12.28 -5.79
CA LEU A 151 4.49 -11.32 -6.83
C LEU A 151 5.70 -10.88 -7.66
N MET A 152 6.85 -10.58 -7.04
CA MET A 152 8.10 -10.26 -7.74
C MET A 152 8.49 -11.38 -8.71
N ASN A 153 8.53 -12.62 -8.23
CA ASN A 153 8.87 -13.79 -9.03
C ASN A 153 7.94 -13.94 -10.24
N ARG A 154 6.63 -13.75 -10.02
CA ARG A 154 5.63 -13.85 -11.09
C ARG A 154 5.79 -12.78 -12.15
N LEU A 155 6.15 -11.57 -11.76
CA LEU A 155 6.34 -10.43 -12.68
C LEU A 155 7.74 -10.39 -13.30
N GLY A 156 8.62 -11.32 -12.92
CA GLY A 156 9.98 -11.39 -13.42
C GLY A 156 10.92 -10.31 -12.84
N TRP A 157 10.53 -9.68 -11.74
CA TRP A 157 11.40 -8.76 -11.01
C TRP A 157 12.50 -9.57 -10.30
N LYS A 158 13.74 -9.13 -10.48
CA LYS A 158 14.90 -9.73 -9.79
C LYS A 158 15.39 -8.74 -8.72
N ILE A 159 15.63 -9.28 -7.55
CA ILE A 159 16.31 -8.57 -6.45
C ILE A 159 17.82 -8.60 -6.72
#